data_93e11023a4c6df9d5213643ab30b6028
#
_entry.id   93e11023a4c6df9d5213643ab30b6028
#
_cell.length_a   1.000
_cell.length_b   1.000
_cell.length_c   1.000
_cell.angle_alpha   90.00
_cell.angle_beta   90.00
_cell.angle_gamma   90.00
#
_symmetry.space_group_name_H-M   'P 1'
#
loop_
_entity.id
_entity.type
_entity.pdbx_description
1 polymer ?
#
loop_
_entity_poly.entity_id
_entity_poly.type
_entity_poly.pdbx_seq_one_letter_code
_entity_poly.pdbx_strand_id
1 'polypeptide(L)'
;MDTRSERRRRLPWLPLLGVLALLLAAACNRGSDDDGGGASAAAADLPRVGDFEIVAYQTGGGLTAERMQFSAVLDHGKPVVLNFWAGLCPPCRAEMPEFQEVYDEYSDRILMLGIDLGPFTGLGNSDQGRALLSELGVSYPAGTTEDADVVAHFQVLGMPTTLFVTADGGVVAKWTGILTKEKLVEHVEELLAVAER
;
A
#
# COMPACT_ATOMS: atom_id res chain seq x y z
N MET A 1 42.72 -50.20 25.28
CA MET A 1 43.14 -50.88 24.07
C MET A 1 42.30 -50.21 22.94
N ASP A 2 42.78 -49.42 22.03
CA ASP A 2 44.09 -49.18 21.49
C ASP A 2 44.18 -47.76 20.91
N THR A 3 45.28 -47.20 21.13
CA THR A 3 45.83 -45.95 20.65
C THR A 3 46.11 -45.93 19.18
N ARG A 4 45.98 -44.80 18.53
CA ARG A 4 46.87 -44.29 17.44
C ARG A 4 46.13 -43.21 16.69
N SER A 5 46.67 -42.12 16.36
CA SER A 5 47.97 -41.44 16.46
C SER A 5 47.87 -40.22 15.54
N GLU A 6 48.35 -39.16 16.06
CA GLU A 6 48.61 -37.89 15.39
C GLU A 6 49.23 -38.00 13.99
N ARG A 7 48.88 -37.14 13.09
CA ARG A 7 49.80 -36.51 12.16
C ARG A 7 49.42 -35.06 11.86
N ARG A 8 50.03 -34.18 12.62
CA ARG A 8 50.23 -32.80 12.21
C ARG A 8 51.09 -32.77 10.99
N ARG A 9 50.65 -32.18 9.88
CA ARG A 9 51.51 -31.67 8.83
C ARG A 9 51.50 -30.15 8.86
N ARG A 10 52.54 -29.62 9.46
CA ARG A 10 52.93 -28.24 9.29
C ARG A 10 53.61 -28.13 7.91
N LEU A 11 53.21 -27.15 7.12
CA LEU A 11 53.90 -26.73 5.93
C LEU A 11 54.28 -25.27 6.04
N PRO A 12 55.45 -24.90 5.58
CA PRO A 12 56.19 -23.74 6.07
C PRO A 12 55.81 -22.45 5.33
N TRP A 13 56.02 -21.42 6.08
CA TRP A 13 56.01 -20.01 5.72
C TRP A 13 57.21 -19.67 4.86
N LEU A 14 57.00 -19.14 3.69
CA LEU A 14 58.03 -18.47 2.89
C LEU A 14 57.48 -17.14 2.37
N PRO A 15 58.21 -16.04 2.59
CA PRO A 15 57.81 -14.73 2.10
C PRO A 15 58.34 -14.48 0.72
N LEU A 16 57.57 -13.90 -0.16
CA LEU A 16 58.09 -13.30 -1.38
C LEU A 16 57.63 -11.84 -1.48
N LEU A 17 58.58 -10.99 -1.14
CA LEU A 17 58.66 -9.58 -1.49
C LEU A 17 58.84 -9.47 -3.02
N GLY A 18 58.07 -8.61 -3.64
CA GLY A 18 58.22 -8.29 -5.05
C GLY A 18 57.38 -7.10 -5.47
N VAL A 19 57.86 -5.93 -5.20
CA VAL A 19 58.12 -4.79 -6.09
C VAL A 19 56.97 -4.23 -6.90
N LEU A 20 56.46 -3.07 -6.43
CA LEU A 20 56.45 -1.73 -7.05
C LEU A 20 56.03 -1.65 -8.52
N ALA A 21 54.87 -1.07 -8.77
CA ALA A 21 54.68 -0.17 -9.90
C ALA A 21 53.62 0.90 -9.55
N LEU A 22 54.10 2.10 -9.26
CA LEU A 22 53.33 3.34 -9.31
C LEU A 22 52.86 3.56 -10.76
N LEU A 23 51.57 3.70 -10.97
CA LEU A 23 51.00 4.48 -12.05
C LEU A 23 49.93 5.42 -11.50
N LEU A 24 50.33 6.64 -11.27
CA LEU A 24 49.49 7.80 -11.10
C LEU A 24 48.72 8.05 -12.41
N ALA A 25 47.44 7.74 -12.46
CA ALA A 25 46.55 8.30 -13.45
C ALA A 25 45.65 9.29 -12.71
N ALA A 26 46.01 10.57 -12.78
CA ALA A 26 45.14 11.67 -12.43
C ALA A 26 43.97 11.74 -13.45
N ALA A 27 42.83 11.19 -13.09
CA ALA A 27 41.59 11.48 -13.78
C ALA A 27 40.89 12.60 -13.02
N CYS A 28 40.95 13.80 -13.59
CA CYS A 28 40.09 14.92 -13.21
C CYS A 28 38.65 14.50 -13.40
N ASN A 29 37.97 14.19 -12.30
CA ASN A 29 36.51 14.13 -12.28
C ASN A 29 36.01 15.55 -12.19
N ARG A 30 35.55 16.08 -13.35
CA ARG A 30 34.78 17.31 -13.38
C ARG A 30 33.51 17.08 -12.55
N GLY A 31 33.38 17.84 -11.49
CA GLY A 31 32.12 18.02 -10.79
C GLY A 31 31.11 18.56 -11.79
N SER A 32 30.08 17.76 -12.06
CA SER A 32 28.81 18.27 -12.57
C SER A 32 27.98 18.56 -11.36
N ASP A 33 27.82 19.83 -11.07
CA ASP A 33 26.79 20.34 -10.18
C ASP A 33 25.44 20.11 -10.88
N ASP A 34 24.79 18.99 -10.59
CA ASP A 34 23.39 18.78 -10.88
C ASP A 34 22.59 19.06 -9.60
N ASP A 35 22.43 20.34 -9.30
CA ASP A 35 21.35 20.84 -8.49
C ASP A 35 20.08 20.82 -9.31
N GLY A 36 19.15 19.94 -8.95
CA GLY A 36 17.77 20.03 -9.45
C GLY A 36 17.17 18.73 -9.94
N GLY A 37 16.57 17.93 -9.04
CA GLY A 37 15.79 16.77 -9.49
C GLY A 37 15.47 15.70 -8.43
N GLY A 38 15.55 16.03 -7.15
CA GLY A 38 15.33 15.04 -6.09
C GLY A 38 13.86 14.71 -5.77
N ALA A 39 12.87 15.37 -6.37
CA ALA A 39 11.47 15.22 -5.97
C ALA A 39 10.63 14.34 -6.94
N SER A 40 11.07 14.15 -8.17
CA SER A 40 10.30 13.38 -9.17
C SER A 40 10.57 11.86 -9.14
N ALA A 41 11.71 11.42 -8.57
CA ALA A 41 12.07 10.00 -8.54
C ALA A 41 11.29 9.22 -7.46
N ALA A 42 10.89 9.85 -6.36
CA ALA A 42 10.23 9.15 -5.25
C ALA A 42 8.83 8.64 -5.57
N ALA A 43 8.06 9.34 -6.41
CA ALA A 43 6.71 8.91 -6.80
C ALA A 43 6.73 7.82 -7.89
N ALA A 44 7.75 7.82 -8.75
CA ALA A 44 7.88 6.84 -9.83
C ALA A 44 8.28 5.42 -9.36
N ASP A 45 8.75 5.27 -8.12
CA ASP A 45 9.26 4.00 -7.56
C ASP A 45 8.30 3.33 -6.56
N LEU A 46 7.06 3.85 -6.43
CA LEU A 46 6.05 3.27 -5.54
C LEU A 46 5.50 1.95 -6.12
N PRO A 47 5.23 0.93 -5.26
CA PRO A 47 4.50 -0.25 -5.69
C PRO A 47 3.16 0.14 -6.31
N ARG A 48 2.80 -0.50 -7.42
CA ARG A 48 1.54 -0.22 -8.09
C ARG A 48 0.41 -1.06 -7.54
N VAL A 49 -0.74 -0.41 -7.32
CA VAL A 49 -1.97 -1.11 -6.99
C VAL A 49 -2.44 -1.91 -8.21
N GLY A 50 -3.02 -3.09 -7.98
CA GLY A 50 -3.65 -3.89 -9.03
C GLY A 50 -5.04 -3.38 -9.39
N ASP A 51 -5.55 -3.84 -10.53
CA ASP A 51 -6.91 -3.55 -10.98
C ASP A 51 -7.87 -4.68 -10.62
N PHE A 52 -9.15 -4.36 -10.41
CA PHE A 52 -10.22 -5.31 -10.14
C PHE A 52 -11.59 -4.68 -10.43
N GLU A 53 -12.60 -5.51 -10.69
CA GLU A 53 -13.97 -5.02 -10.85
C GLU A 53 -14.64 -4.78 -9.50
N ILE A 54 -15.29 -3.64 -9.38
CA ILE A 54 -16.09 -3.23 -8.22
C ILE A 54 -17.57 -3.39 -8.59
N VAL A 55 -18.33 -4.04 -7.72
CA VAL A 55 -19.79 -4.10 -7.76
C VAL A 55 -20.33 -3.20 -6.64
N ALA A 56 -20.88 -2.05 -7.01
CA ALA A 56 -21.24 -1.01 -6.06
C ALA A 56 -22.40 -1.43 -5.15
N TYR A 57 -22.28 -1.11 -3.87
CA TYR A 57 -23.38 -1.07 -2.90
C TYR A 57 -24.01 0.32 -2.89
N GLN A 58 -23.17 1.34 -2.92
CA GLN A 58 -23.53 2.74 -3.04
C GLN A 58 -22.48 3.48 -3.87
N THR A 59 -22.93 4.33 -4.77
CA THR A 59 -22.10 5.15 -5.65
C THR A 59 -21.82 6.51 -5.03
N GLY A 60 -20.84 7.22 -5.60
CA GLY A 60 -20.43 8.56 -5.18
C GLY A 60 -18.94 8.77 -5.45
N GLY A 61 -18.45 9.98 -5.27
CA GLY A 61 -17.05 10.29 -5.54
C GLY A 61 -16.60 9.78 -6.91
N GLY A 62 -15.59 8.94 -6.93
CA GLY A 62 -15.07 8.30 -8.15
C GLY A 62 -15.79 7.04 -8.59
N LEU A 63 -16.67 6.44 -7.77
CA LEU A 63 -17.45 5.26 -8.10
C LEU A 63 -18.80 5.70 -8.69
N THR A 64 -18.89 5.79 -10.00
CA THR A 64 -20.02 6.42 -10.71
C THR A 64 -20.99 5.45 -11.37
N ALA A 65 -20.69 4.14 -11.36
CA ALA A 65 -21.50 3.09 -11.97
C ALA A 65 -21.69 1.90 -11.01
N GLU A 66 -22.72 1.07 -11.29
CA GLU A 66 -22.97 -0.16 -10.54
C GLU A 66 -21.84 -1.19 -10.66
N ARG A 67 -21.16 -1.21 -11.82
CA ARG A 67 -19.94 -2.00 -12.07
C ARG A 67 -18.89 -1.10 -12.69
N MET A 68 -17.68 -1.17 -12.14
CA MET A 68 -16.59 -0.29 -12.57
C MET A 68 -15.23 -0.92 -12.22
N GLN A 69 -14.24 -0.74 -13.11
CA GLN A 69 -12.86 -1.13 -12.78
C GLN A 69 -12.26 -0.13 -11.79
N PHE A 70 -11.42 -0.59 -10.88
CA PHE A 70 -10.74 0.28 -9.92
C PHE A 70 -9.83 1.29 -10.64
N SER A 71 -9.21 0.90 -11.75
CA SER A 71 -8.44 1.82 -12.63
C SER A 71 -9.27 3.01 -13.09
N ALA A 72 -10.56 2.81 -13.41
CA ALA A 72 -11.45 3.90 -13.80
C ALA A 72 -11.81 4.83 -12.61
N VAL A 73 -11.72 4.36 -11.35
CA VAL A 73 -11.79 5.25 -10.17
C VAL A 73 -10.56 6.14 -10.10
N LEU A 74 -9.38 5.62 -10.41
CA LEU A 74 -8.12 6.39 -10.44
C LEU A 74 -8.12 7.47 -11.53
N ASP A 75 -8.81 7.23 -12.66
CA ASP A 75 -8.92 8.18 -13.78
C ASP A 75 -9.60 9.52 -13.38
N HIS A 76 -10.26 9.58 -12.21
CA HIS A 76 -10.76 10.84 -11.66
C HIS A 76 -9.65 11.80 -11.18
N GLY A 77 -8.39 11.34 -11.13
CA GLY A 77 -7.23 12.18 -10.88
C GLY A 77 -7.05 12.61 -9.42
N LYS A 78 -7.80 12.01 -8.48
CA LYS A 78 -7.64 12.22 -7.04
C LYS A 78 -6.97 11.02 -6.39
N PRO A 79 -6.17 11.22 -5.33
CA PRO A 79 -5.67 10.12 -4.50
C PRO A 79 -6.83 9.36 -3.84
N VAL A 80 -6.63 8.07 -3.59
CA VAL A 80 -7.67 7.16 -3.09
C VAL A 80 -7.27 6.56 -1.75
N VAL A 81 -8.17 6.63 -0.76
CA VAL A 81 -8.15 5.80 0.44
C VAL A 81 -9.01 4.57 0.16
N LEU A 82 -8.36 3.42 -0.05
CA LEU A 82 -9.00 2.14 -0.36
C LEU A 82 -9.03 1.28 0.91
N ASN A 83 -10.22 1.08 1.48
CA ASN A 83 -10.42 0.31 2.70
C ASN A 83 -11.10 -1.04 2.40
N PHE A 84 -10.44 -2.13 2.76
CA PHE A 84 -10.98 -3.49 2.73
C PHE A 84 -11.58 -3.85 4.08
N TRP A 85 -12.86 -4.21 4.08
CA TRP A 85 -13.64 -4.49 5.28
C TRP A 85 -14.60 -5.68 5.09
N ALA A 86 -15.41 -6.02 6.09
CA ALA A 86 -16.42 -7.07 5.96
C ALA A 86 -17.63 -6.81 6.88
N GLY A 87 -18.81 -7.24 6.44
CA GLY A 87 -20.10 -6.98 7.11
C GLY A 87 -20.19 -7.48 8.55
N LEU A 88 -19.50 -8.58 8.90
CA LEU A 88 -19.45 -9.15 10.25
C LEU A 88 -18.08 -8.97 10.95
N CYS A 89 -17.29 -8.00 10.54
CA CYS A 89 -15.98 -7.71 11.10
C CYS A 89 -16.08 -6.66 12.23
N PRO A 90 -15.94 -7.03 13.51
CA PRO A 90 -16.12 -6.07 14.62
C PRO A 90 -15.13 -4.90 14.59
N PRO A 91 -13.81 -5.08 14.30
CA PRO A 91 -12.90 -3.96 14.19
C PRO A 91 -13.23 -3.04 13.00
N CYS A 92 -13.72 -3.57 11.85
CA CYS A 92 -14.15 -2.76 10.72
C CYS A 92 -15.32 -1.85 11.11
N ARG A 93 -16.32 -2.43 11.81
CA ARG A 93 -17.44 -1.69 12.34
C ARG A 93 -17.02 -0.53 13.27
N ALA A 94 -15.97 -0.74 14.05
CA ALA A 94 -15.50 0.25 15.01
C ALA A 94 -14.86 1.48 14.33
N GLU A 95 -14.16 1.29 13.20
CA GLU A 95 -13.46 2.40 12.52
C GLU A 95 -14.33 3.18 11.51
N MET A 96 -15.41 2.55 10.98
CA MET A 96 -16.22 3.16 9.90
C MET A 96 -16.81 4.53 10.23
N PRO A 97 -17.27 4.83 11.46
CA PRO A 97 -17.69 6.19 11.80
C PRO A 97 -16.59 7.24 11.66
N GLU A 98 -15.37 6.90 12.03
CA GLU A 98 -14.21 7.79 11.89
C GLU A 98 -13.82 8.01 10.41
N PHE A 99 -13.95 6.96 9.58
CA PHE A 99 -13.80 7.07 8.12
C PHE A 99 -14.86 7.99 7.53
N GLN A 100 -16.11 7.93 8.00
CA GLN A 100 -17.17 8.83 7.55
C GLN A 100 -16.85 10.28 7.90
N GLU A 101 -16.36 10.57 9.11
CA GLU A 101 -15.95 11.91 9.50
C GLU A 101 -14.82 12.45 8.62
N VAL A 102 -13.82 11.62 8.31
CA VAL A 102 -12.72 12.00 7.41
C VAL A 102 -13.21 12.18 5.97
N TYR A 103 -14.14 11.34 5.52
CA TYR A 103 -14.75 11.52 4.20
C TYR A 103 -15.50 12.86 4.10
N ASP A 104 -16.27 13.24 5.11
CA ASP A 104 -16.99 14.52 5.14
C ASP A 104 -16.06 15.71 5.09
N GLU A 105 -14.85 15.58 5.67
CA GLU A 105 -13.84 16.64 5.74
C GLU A 105 -12.95 16.73 4.49
N TYR A 106 -12.65 15.59 3.82
CA TYR A 106 -11.61 15.49 2.78
C TYR A 106 -12.13 15.09 1.39
N SER A 107 -13.45 14.88 1.20
CA SER A 107 -14.01 14.36 -0.06
C SER A 107 -13.80 15.25 -1.29
N ASP A 108 -13.48 16.52 -1.11
CA ASP A 108 -13.07 17.43 -2.18
C ASP A 108 -11.63 17.19 -2.67
N ARG A 109 -10.76 16.62 -1.81
CA ARG A 109 -9.33 16.41 -2.07
C ARG A 109 -8.96 14.95 -2.36
N ILE A 110 -9.67 13.99 -1.78
CA ILE A 110 -9.45 12.56 -1.95
C ILE A 110 -10.71 11.83 -2.44
N LEU A 111 -10.53 10.61 -2.93
CA LEU A 111 -11.60 9.63 -3.05
C LEU A 111 -11.47 8.64 -1.87
N MET A 112 -12.59 8.28 -1.26
CA MET A 112 -12.66 7.20 -0.29
C MET A 112 -13.49 6.07 -0.88
N LEU A 113 -13.02 4.84 -0.76
CA LEU A 113 -13.66 3.67 -1.34
C LEU A 113 -13.58 2.49 -0.37
N GLY A 114 -14.71 1.97 0.05
CA GLY A 114 -14.81 0.77 0.87
C GLY A 114 -15.13 -0.47 0.04
N ILE A 115 -14.38 -1.56 0.20
CA ILE A 115 -14.60 -2.84 -0.49
C ILE A 115 -14.89 -3.93 0.55
N ASP A 116 -16.11 -4.47 0.50
CA ASP A 116 -16.54 -5.61 1.32
C ASP A 116 -15.96 -6.91 0.77
N LEU A 117 -15.08 -7.53 1.53
CA LEU A 117 -14.50 -8.85 1.27
C LEU A 117 -15.11 -9.95 2.15
N GLY A 118 -16.20 -9.66 2.87
CA GLY A 118 -16.91 -10.63 3.71
C GLY A 118 -17.24 -11.93 2.99
N PRO A 119 -17.74 -11.91 1.73
CA PRO A 119 -18.04 -13.12 0.96
C PRO A 119 -16.84 -14.07 0.76
N PHE A 120 -15.61 -13.57 0.76
CA PHE A 120 -14.39 -14.37 0.54
C PHE A 120 -13.65 -14.74 1.83
N THR A 121 -13.98 -14.09 2.95
CA THR A 121 -13.27 -14.25 4.22
C THR A 121 -14.10 -14.96 5.29
N GLY A 122 -15.35 -15.28 4.97
CA GLY A 122 -16.30 -15.87 5.94
C GLY A 122 -16.78 -14.88 7.00
N LEU A 123 -16.54 -13.58 6.80
CA LEU A 123 -16.95 -12.50 7.70
C LEU A 123 -18.22 -11.78 7.22
N GLY A 124 -19.13 -12.50 6.59
CA GLY A 124 -20.40 -12.00 6.12
C GLY A 124 -20.64 -12.22 4.64
N ASN A 125 -21.77 -11.68 4.18
CA ASN A 125 -22.18 -11.65 2.78
C ASN A 125 -22.56 -10.23 2.37
N SER A 126 -22.86 -10.01 1.10
CA SER A 126 -23.18 -8.69 0.55
C SER A 126 -24.38 -8.02 1.22
N ASP A 127 -25.39 -8.78 1.68
CA ASP A 127 -26.54 -8.19 2.38
C ASP A 127 -26.14 -7.68 3.76
N GLN A 128 -25.26 -8.41 4.47
CA GLN A 128 -24.70 -7.98 5.75
C GLN A 128 -23.78 -6.78 5.60
N GLY A 129 -23.01 -6.73 4.51
CA GLY A 129 -22.22 -5.55 4.15
C GLY A 129 -23.08 -4.31 3.95
N ARG A 130 -24.12 -4.41 3.12
CA ARG A 130 -25.09 -3.31 2.89
C ARG A 130 -25.80 -2.88 4.18
N ALA A 131 -26.19 -3.85 5.00
CA ALA A 131 -26.83 -3.59 6.28
C ALA A 131 -25.93 -2.81 7.23
N LEU A 132 -24.62 -3.15 7.30
CA LEU A 132 -23.63 -2.45 8.12
C LEU A 132 -23.47 -0.98 7.69
N LEU A 133 -23.34 -0.70 6.40
CA LEU A 133 -23.24 0.67 5.87
C LEU A 133 -24.49 1.49 6.27
N SER A 134 -25.68 0.91 6.09
CA SER A 134 -26.95 1.56 6.44
C SER A 134 -27.09 1.81 7.95
N GLU A 135 -26.70 0.84 8.76
CA GLU A 135 -26.78 0.94 10.23
C GLU A 135 -25.88 2.04 10.78
N LEU A 136 -24.66 2.18 10.21
CA LEU A 136 -23.69 3.17 10.63
C LEU A 136 -23.86 4.54 9.97
N GLY A 137 -24.79 4.68 9.01
CA GLY A 137 -24.99 5.91 8.26
C GLY A 137 -23.82 6.26 7.34
N VAL A 138 -23.08 5.25 6.87
CA VAL A 138 -21.93 5.44 5.98
C VAL A 138 -22.42 5.90 4.60
N SER A 139 -21.87 7.01 4.10
CA SER A 139 -22.23 7.60 2.81
C SER A 139 -21.06 7.64 1.81
N TYR A 140 -19.83 7.36 2.22
CA TYR A 140 -18.73 7.25 1.26
C TYR A 140 -18.94 6.06 0.33
N PRO A 141 -18.44 6.12 -0.93
CA PRO A 141 -18.58 5.06 -1.92
C PRO A 141 -18.12 3.70 -1.39
N ALA A 142 -18.95 2.68 -1.61
CA ALA A 142 -18.65 1.34 -1.16
C ALA A 142 -19.24 0.28 -2.09
N GLY A 143 -18.60 -0.89 -2.13
CA GLY A 143 -19.04 -2.02 -2.92
C GLY A 143 -18.37 -3.31 -2.48
N THR A 144 -18.44 -4.29 -3.34
CA THR A 144 -17.71 -5.58 -3.25
C THR A 144 -17.04 -5.87 -4.58
N THR A 145 -16.43 -7.04 -4.69
CA THR A 145 -15.93 -7.59 -5.94
C THR A 145 -16.48 -9.01 -6.14
N GLU A 146 -16.42 -9.54 -7.36
CA GLU A 146 -16.66 -10.95 -7.65
C GLU A 146 -15.33 -11.72 -7.81
N ASP A 147 -14.19 -11.02 -7.72
CA ASP A 147 -12.85 -11.58 -7.84
C ASP A 147 -12.27 -11.92 -6.46
N ALA A 148 -12.22 -13.23 -6.14
CA ALA A 148 -11.63 -13.72 -4.89
C ALA A 148 -10.12 -13.49 -4.80
N ASP A 149 -9.42 -13.35 -5.94
CA ASP A 149 -7.97 -13.15 -5.99
C ASP A 149 -7.56 -11.79 -5.43
N VAL A 150 -8.50 -10.84 -5.31
CA VAL A 150 -8.28 -9.53 -4.65
C VAL A 150 -7.70 -9.68 -3.25
N VAL A 151 -8.16 -10.66 -2.45
CA VAL A 151 -7.64 -10.93 -1.11
C VAL A 151 -6.13 -11.22 -1.15
N ALA A 152 -5.70 -12.09 -2.06
CA ALA A 152 -4.30 -12.47 -2.21
C ALA A 152 -3.49 -11.37 -2.91
N HIS A 153 -4.02 -10.77 -3.96
CA HIS A 153 -3.37 -9.73 -4.76
C HIS A 153 -3.02 -8.50 -3.91
N PHE A 154 -3.96 -8.03 -3.11
CA PHE A 154 -3.73 -6.93 -2.19
C PHE A 154 -3.12 -7.36 -0.85
N GLN A 155 -2.78 -8.64 -0.70
CA GLN A 155 -2.21 -9.22 0.53
C GLN A 155 -3.02 -8.80 1.77
N VAL A 156 -4.34 -8.98 1.73
CA VAL A 156 -5.23 -8.69 2.85
C VAL A 156 -5.09 -9.80 3.89
N LEU A 157 -4.11 -9.64 4.79
CA LEU A 157 -3.76 -10.63 5.83
C LEU A 157 -4.66 -10.55 7.05
N GLY A 158 -5.46 -9.50 7.16
CA GLY A 158 -6.40 -9.24 8.25
C GLY A 158 -7.31 -8.09 7.90
N MET A 159 -8.40 -7.95 8.67
CA MET A 159 -9.36 -6.87 8.46
C MET A 159 -9.54 -6.02 9.71
N PRO A 160 -9.71 -4.72 9.51
CA PRO A 160 -9.65 -3.99 8.24
C PRO A 160 -8.24 -3.88 7.67
N THR A 161 -8.13 -3.60 6.37
CA THR A 161 -6.86 -3.23 5.72
C THR A 161 -7.10 -2.01 4.83
N THR A 162 -6.29 -0.97 4.99
CA THR A 162 -6.41 0.29 4.26
C THR A 162 -5.15 0.58 3.45
N LEU A 163 -5.32 0.92 2.18
CA LEU A 163 -4.25 1.39 1.30
C LEU A 163 -4.47 2.88 0.99
N PHE A 164 -3.37 3.61 0.93
CA PHE A 164 -3.30 5.01 0.54
C PHE A 164 -2.64 5.09 -0.82
N VAL A 165 -3.41 5.43 -1.85
CA VAL A 165 -3.05 5.24 -3.26
C VAL A 165 -3.06 6.59 -3.98
N THR A 166 -1.98 6.92 -4.69
CA THR A 166 -1.93 8.12 -5.55
C THR A 166 -2.85 7.97 -6.75
N ALA A 167 -3.21 9.06 -7.41
CA ALA A 167 -4.07 9.05 -8.60
C ALA A 167 -3.50 8.20 -9.75
N ASP A 168 -2.19 8.06 -9.84
CA ASP A 168 -1.52 7.21 -10.82
C ASP A 168 -1.36 5.74 -10.38
N GLY A 169 -1.92 5.36 -9.22
CA GLY A 169 -1.94 3.99 -8.70
C GLY A 169 -0.73 3.59 -7.85
N GLY A 170 0.12 4.53 -7.46
CA GLY A 170 1.22 4.27 -6.52
C GLY A 170 0.73 4.08 -5.09
N VAL A 171 1.20 3.06 -4.38
CA VAL A 171 0.84 2.79 -2.98
C VAL A 171 1.82 3.52 -2.06
N VAL A 172 1.35 4.59 -1.41
CA VAL A 172 2.13 5.38 -0.44
C VAL A 172 2.24 4.66 0.89
N ALA A 173 1.12 4.11 1.38
CA ALA A 173 1.07 3.40 2.64
C ALA A 173 0.03 2.28 2.61
N LYS A 174 0.24 1.26 3.44
CA LYS A 174 -0.72 0.20 3.74
C LYS A 174 -0.76 -0.03 5.24
N TRP A 175 -1.98 -0.08 5.78
CA TRP A 175 -2.23 -0.33 7.19
C TRP A 175 -3.14 -1.55 7.37
N THR A 176 -2.85 -2.41 8.35
CA THR A 176 -3.71 -3.54 8.72
C THR A 176 -4.11 -3.40 10.18
N GLY A 177 -5.41 -3.48 10.45
CA GLY A 177 -6.03 -3.23 11.75
C GLY A 177 -6.77 -1.90 11.78
N ILE A 178 -7.41 -1.61 12.93
CA ILE A 178 -8.18 -0.38 13.13
C ILE A 178 -7.31 0.86 12.94
N LEU A 179 -7.82 1.84 12.19
CA LEU A 179 -7.30 3.19 12.12
C LEU A 179 -8.17 4.10 12.98
N THR A 180 -7.55 4.86 13.91
CA THR A 180 -8.21 5.99 14.55
C THR A 180 -8.29 7.17 13.60
N LYS A 181 -9.21 8.12 13.85
CA LYS A 181 -9.34 9.33 13.03
C LYS A 181 -8.00 10.07 12.88
N GLU A 182 -7.27 10.25 13.98
CA GLU A 182 -5.99 10.95 13.96
C GLU A 182 -4.98 10.24 13.04
N LYS A 183 -4.92 8.91 13.11
CA LYS A 183 -3.99 8.14 12.28
C LYS A 183 -4.42 8.09 10.82
N LEU A 184 -5.72 8.04 10.57
CA LEU A 184 -6.27 8.12 9.22
C LEU A 184 -5.94 9.48 8.58
N VAL A 185 -6.15 10.58 9.31
CA VAL A 185 -5.81 11.94 8.85
C VAL A 185 -4.30 12.07 8.59
N GLU A 186 -3.44 11.55 9.47
CA GLU A 186 -1.98 11.56 9.25
C GLU A 186 -1.61 10.92 7.91
N HIS A 187 -2.17 9.75 7.59
CA HIS A 187 -1.91 9.08 6.32
C HIS A 187 -2.56 9.79 5.12
N VAL A 188 -3.72 10.41 5.28
CA VAL A 188 -4.35 11.23 4.23
C VAL A 188 -3.49 12.43 3.89
N GLU A 189 -2.95 13.14 4.88
CA GLU A 189 -2.08 14.28 4.64
C GLU A 189 -0.73 13.86 4.02
N GLU A 190 -0.18 12.71 4.43
CA GLU A 190 0.99 12.12 3.78
C GLU A 190 0.71 11.79 2.30
N LEU A 191 -0.44 11.17 2.02
CA LEU A 191 -0.88 10.84 0.66
C LEU A 191 -1.00 12.10 -0.20
N LEU A 192 -1.64 13.14 0.31
CA LEU A 192 -1.80 14.42 -0.37
C LEU A 192 -0.46 15.09 -0.64
N ALA A 193 0.45 15.10 0.33
CA ALA A 193 1.79 15.64 0.17
C ALA A 193 2.62 14.91 -0.90
N VAL A 194 2.38 13.60 -1.12
CA VAL A 194 2.99 12.83 -2.22
C VAL A 194 2.34 13.17 -3.55
N ALA A 195 1.02 13.34 -3.59
CA ALA A 195 0.27 13.60 -4.82
C ALA A 195 0.51 15.01 -5.41
N GLU A 196 0.94 15.98 -4.59
CA GLU A 196 1.21 17.36 -4.98
C GLU A 196 2.64 17.58 -5.51
N ARG A 197 3.49 16.55 -5.49
CA ARG A 197 4.89 16.62 -5.97
C ARG A 197 5.05 16.21 -7.41
#